data_5aae5ef24683285ae5b964f975eae2a8
#
_entry.id   5aae5ef24683285ae5b964f975eae2a8
#
_cell.length_a   1.000
_cell.length_b   1.000
_cell.length_c   1.000
_cell.angle_alpha   90.00
_cell.angle_beta   90.00
_cell.angle_gamma   90.00
#
_symmetry.space_group_name_H-M   'P 1'
#
loop_
_entity.id
_entity.type
_entity.pdbx_description
1 polymer ?
#
loop_
_entity_poly.entity_id
_entity_poly.type
_entity_poly.pdbx_seq_one_letter_code
_entity_poly.pdbx_strand_id
1 'polypeptide(L)'
;RSRGLGDVYKRQVFTTYSALPVFTDIGLVDFFSFTWAPSEGHYGIMSLLAGSGLVTVGALAMGVPLGVGTAVYLVEIASKRVRRLISPAVDLLAGIPSIIYGFFGMIIIRPFIAQLTGGLGFGALTAWFVLAIMIVPTITTLTIDALNSIPMGIREASYAMGATKWQTIYKVVLPAAKLGIVDAIVLGMGRAIGETM
;
A
#
# COMPACT_ATOMS: atom_id res chain seq x y z
N ARG A 1 -30.32 -0.05 7.19
CA ARG A 1 -28.96 -0.65 7.44
C ARG A 1 -28.89 -2.16 7.12
N SER A 2 -30.02 -2.88 7.03
CA SER A 2 -30.04 -4.34 6.78
C SER A 2 -29.91 -4.74 5.29
N ARG A 3 -30.16 -3.83 4.34
CA ARG A 3 -30.05 -4.13 2.90
C ARG A 3 -28.62 -4.39 2.44
N GLY A 4 -27.61 -3.69 2.98
CA GLY A 4 -26.20 -3.86 2.60
C GLY A 4 -25.59 -5.20 3.00
N LEU A 5 -25.95 -5.75 4.16
CA LEU A 5 -25.47 -7.06 4.61
C LEU A 5 -26.00 -8.20 3.72
N GLY A 6 -27.27 -8.15 3.33
CA GLY A 6 -27.87 -9.15 2.42
C GLY A 6 -27.18 -9.18 1.05
N ASP A 7 -26.76 -8.02 0.52
CA ASP A 7 -26.09 -7.95 -0.78
C ASP A 7 -24.63 -8.44 -0.70
N VAL A 8 -23.94 -8.24 0.42
CA VAL A 8 -22.61 -8.80 0.66
C VAL A 8 -22.66 -10.33 0.70
N TYR A 9 -23.61 -10.90 1.46
CA TYR A 9 -23.77 -12.36 1.54
C TYR A 9 -24.16 -12.96 0.19
N LYS A 10 -25.05 -12.32 -0.57
CA LYS A 10 -25.42 -12.77 -1.92
C LYS A 10 -24.22 -12.81 -2.85
N ARG A 11 -23.38 -11.77 -2.83
CA ARG A 11 -22.14 -11.75 -3.63
C ARG A 11 -21.18 -12.84 -3.21
N GLN A 12 -20.95 -13.02 -1.92
CA GLN A 12 -20.06 -14.08 -1.41
C GLN A 12 -20.57 -15.47 -1.82
N VAL A 13 -21.84 -15.78 -1.59
CA VAL A 13 -22.45 -17.06 -1.98
C VAL A 13 -22.37 -17.27 -3.49
N PHE A 14 -22.71 -16.26 -4.29
CA PHE A 14 -22.62 -16.34 -5.75
C PHE A 14 -21.19 -16.59 -6.21
N THR A 15 -20.22 -15.84 -5.70
CA THR A 15 -18.80 -15.99 -6.08
C THR A 15 -18.28 -17.37 -5.68
N THR A 16 -18.58 -17.82 -4.46
CA THR A 16 -18.18 -19.16 -3.99
C THR A 16 -18.80 -20.27 -4.84
N TYR A 17 -20.08 -20.18 -5.11
CA TYR A 17 -20.78 -21.17 -5.95
C TYR A 17 -20.23 -21.21 -7.39
N SER A 18 -19.96 -20.02 -7.97
CA SER A 18 -19.40 -19.91 -9.32
C SER A 18 -17.93 -20.35 -9.40
N ALA A 19 -17.20 -20.36 -8.29
CA ALA A 19 -15.81 -20.81 -8.22
C ALA A 19 -15.68 -22.32 -8.03
N LEU A 20 -16.72 -23.02 -7.52
CA LEU A 20 -16.67 -24.47 -7.27
C LEU A 20 -16.29 -25.29 -8.51
N PRO A 21 -16.84 -25.04 -9.72
CA PRO A 21 -16.48 -25.81 -10.92
C PRO A 21 -14.98 -25.77 -11.26
N VAL A 22 -14.27 -24.68 -10.89
CA VAL A 22 -12.84 -24.56 -11.14
C VAL A 22 -12.05 -25.70 -10.49
N PHE A 23 -12.43 -26.10 -9.28
CA PHE A 23 -11.76 -27.16 -8.54
C PHE A 23 -12.13 -28.56 -9.05
N THR A 24 -13.29 -28.73 -9.68
CA THR A 24 -13.72 -30.01 -10.25
C THR A 24 -13.20 -30.21 -11.67
N ASP A 25 -13.14 -29.14 -12.46
CA ASP A 25 -12.80 -29.20 -13.89
C ASP A 25 -11.28 -29.11 -14.16
N ILE A 26 -10.55 -28.33 -13.35
CA ILE A 26 -9.11 -28.11 -13.51
C ILE A 26 -8.30 -29.06 -12.63
N GLY A 27 -8.85 -29.46 -11.47
CA GLY A 27 -8.12 -30.22 -10.46
C GLY A 27 -7.21 -29.35 -9.59
N LEU A 28 -7.04 -29.76 -8.32
CA LEU A 28 -6.25 -28.97 -7.35
C LEU A 28 -4.76 -28.87 -7.72
N VAL A 29 -4.20 -29.89 -8.34
CA VAL A 29 -2.77 -29.91 -8.68
C VAL A 29 -2.45 -28.92 -9.79
N ASP A 30 -3.26 -28.90 -10.86
CA ASP A 30 -3.09 -27.96 -11.98
C ASP A 30 -3.42 -26.53 -11.55
N PHE A 31 -4.41 -26.34 -10.68
CA PHE A 31 -4.75 -25.03 -10.13
C PHE A 31 -3.58 -24.41 -9.33
N PHE A 32 -2.84 -25.19 -8.57
CA PHE A 32 -1.65 -24.71 -7.84
C PHE A 32 -0.34 -24.86 -8.64
N SER A 33 -0.41 -25.06 -9.95
CA SER A 33 0.77 -25.07 -10.81
C SER A 33 1.28 -23.66 -11.13
N PHE A 34 2.51 -23.57 -11.64
CA PHE A 34 3.11 -22.33 -12.13
C PHE A 34 2.81 -22.07 -13.61
N THR A 35 2.14 -22.99 -14.29
CA THR A 35 1.88 -22.87 -15.73
C THR A 35 0.57 -22.14 -15.97
N TRP A 36 0.65 -20.94 -16.51
CA TRP A 36 -0.51 -20.16 -16.94
C TRP A 36 -0.55 -20.13 -18.47
N ALA A 37 -1.29 -21.04 -19.08
CA ALA A 37 -1.51 -21.14 -20.53
C ALA A 37 -2.98 -21.46 -20.82
N PRO A 38 -3.90 -20.48 -20.72
CA PRO A 38 -5.34 -20.72 -20.94
C PRO A 38 -5.67 -21.30 -22.32
N SER A 39 -4.86 -21.00 -23.35
CA SER A 39 -5.00 -21.56 -24.70
C SER A 39 -4.75 -23.06 -24.76
N GLU A 40 -4.02 -23.62 -23.80
CA GLU A 40 -3.66 -25.03 -23.67
C GLU A 40 -4.45 -25.72 -22.55
N GLY A 41 -5.36 -25.01 -21.89
CA GLY A 41 -6.18 -25.51 -20.79
C GLY A 41 -5.47 -25.53 -19.42
N HIS A 42 -4.29 -24.91 -19.29
CA HIS A 42 -3.57 -24.80 -18.01
C HIS A 42 -3.86 -23.49 -17.29
N TYR A 43 -4.39 -23.58 -16.07
CA TYR A 43 -4.82 -22.42 -15.27
C TYR A 43 -4.11 -22.37 -13.90
N GLY A 44 -2.80 -22.47 -13.89
CA GLY A 44 -1.99 -22.42 -12.67
C GLY A 44 -1.89 -21.01 -12.08
N ILE A 45 -2.43 -20.77 -10.89
CA ILE A 45 -2.46 -19.44 -10.26
C ILE A 45 -1.17 -19.06 -9.54
N MET A 46 -0.24 -20.00 -9.31
CA MET A 46 0.98 -19.71 -8.54
C MET A 46 1.86 -18.65 -9.17
N SER A 47 1.94 -18.60 -10.51
CA SER A 47 2.67 -17.54 -11.22
C SER A 47 2.08 -16.15 -10.98
N LEU A 48 0.74 -16.04 -10.94
CA LEU A 48 0.03 -14.78 -10.69
C LEU A 48 0.22 -14.34 -9.23
N LEU A 49 0.09 -15.26 -8.27
CA LEU A 49 0.33 -14.98 -6.86
C LEU A 49 1.78 -14.56 -6.59
N ALA A 50 2.75 -15.26 -7.19
CA ALA A 50 4.16 -14.89 -7.06
C ALA A 50 4.44 -13.51 -7.67
N GLY A 51 3.84 -13.20 -8.83
CA GLY A 51 3.92 -11.90 -9.47
C GLY A 51 3.34 -10.80 -8.59
N SER A 52 2.13 -10.99 -8.04
CA SER A 52 1.48 -10.05 -7.13
C SER A 52 2.30 -9.84 -5.85
N GLY A 53 2.87 -10.92 -5.30
CA GLY A 53 3.76 -10.85 -4.13
C GLY A 53 5.02 -10.02 -4.43
N LEU A 54 5.70 -10.30 -5.54
CA LEU A 54 6.89 -9.57 -5.96
C LEU A 54 6.62 -8.07 -6.14
N VAL A 55 5.51 -7.75 -6.81
CA VAL A 55 5.13 -6.36 -7.06
C VAL A 55 4.76 -5.64 -5.76
N THR A 56 4.03 -6.29 -4.88
CA THR A 56 3.65 -5.73 -3.57
C THR A 56 4.88 -5.47 -2.70
N VAL A 57 5.81 -6.43 -2.60
CA VAL A 57 7.04 -6.26 -1.80
C VAL A 57 7.87 -5.09 -2.32
N GLY A 58 8.06 -4.97 -3.63
CA GLY A 58 8.80 -3.85 -4.22
C GLY A 58 8.12 -2.50 -3.99
N ALA A 59 6.79 -2.44 -4.13
CA ALA A 59 6.02 -1.23 -3.84
C ALA A 59 6.11 -0.82 -2.37
N LEU A 60 6.05 -1.77 -1.43
CA LEU A 60 6.21 -1.51 0.00
C LEU A 60 7.63 -1.06 0.35
N ALA A 61 8.65 -1.69 -0.24
CA ALA A 61 10.04 -1.31 -0.01
C ALA A 61 10.31 0.18 -0.33
N MET A 62 9.61 0.73 -1.32
CA MET A 62 9.68 2.15 -1.69
C MET A 62 8.65 3.01 -0.94
N GLY A 63 7.40 2.55 -0.87
CA GLY A 63 6.28 3.32 -0.34
C GLY A 63 6.31 3.49 1.18
N VAL A 64 6.74 2.47 1.93
CA VAL A 64 6.77 2.53 3.41
C VAL A 64 7.76 3.58 3.93
N PRO A 65 9.05 3.59 3.50
CA PRO A 65 9.98 4.61 3.96
C PRO A 65 9.54 6.03 3.60
N LEU A 66 8.99 6.22 2.40
CA LEU A 66 8.50 7.53 1.95
C LEU A 66 7.26 7.96 2.73
N GLY A 67 6.29 7.06 2.91
CA GLY A 67 5.04 7.36 3.62
C GLY A 67 5.27 7.66 5.09
N VAL A 68 5.98 6.77 5.80
CA VAL A 68 6.31 6.95 7.21
C VAL A 68 7.22 8.16 7.41
N GLY A 69 8.25 8.31 6.58
CA GLY A 69 9.15 9.47 6.64
C GLY A 69 8.43 10.80 6.45
N THR A 70 7.51 10.87 5.48
CA THR A 70 6.68 12.07 5.26
C THR A 70 5.78 12.36 6.47
N ALA A 71 5.15 11.34 7.06
CA ALA A 71 4.31 11.51 8.24
C ALA A 71 5.10 12.04 9.44
N VAL A 72 6.26 11.44 9.72
CA VAL A 72 7.16 11.88 10.79
C VAL A 72 7.61 13.33 10.55
N TYR A 73 8.01 13.65 9.33
CA TYR A 73 8.37 15.01 8.97
C TYR A 73 7.23 16.01 9.24
N LEU A 74 6.02 15.70 8.79
CA LEU A 74 4.85 16.58 8.93
C LEU A 74 4.40 16.77 10.38
N VAL A 75 4.49 15.72 11.21
CA VAL A 75 4.02 15.79 12.61
C VAL A 75 5.07 16.41 13.51
N GLU A 76 6.34 15.99 13.38
CA GLU A 76 7.38 16.32 14.35
C GLU A 76 8.28 17.47 13.92
N ILE A 77 8.49 17.69 12.62
CA ILE A 77 9.52 18.62 12.13
C ILE A 77 8.94 19.83 11.42
N ALA A 78 7.91 19.64 10.59
CA ALA A 78 7.37 20.67 9.72
C ALA A 78 6.76 21.85 10.49
N SER A 79 6.92 23.04 9.92
CA SER A 79 6.25 24.24 10.42
C SER A 79 4.72 24.13 10.24
N LYS A 80 3.96 24.87 11.06
CA LYS A 80 2.49 24.90 10.97
C LYS A 80 1.99 25.29 9.56
N ARG A 81 2.74 26.11 8.82
CA ARG A 81 2.38 26.53 7.46
C ARG A 81 2.53 25.37 6.47
N VAL A 82 3.67 24.66 6.53
CA VAL A 82 3.97 23.50 5.68
C VAL A 82 2.95 22.38 5.93
N ARG A 83 2.69 22.05 7.20
CA ARG A 83 1.71 21.03 7.57
C ARG A 83 0.32 21.36 7.04
N ARG A 84 -0.13 22.62 7.19
CA ARG A 84 -1.45 23.07 6.70
C ARG A 84 -1.61 22.98 5.20
N LEU A 85 -0.51 23.07 4.43
CA LEU A 85 -0.55 22.97 2.98
C LEU A 85 -0.43 21.53 2.49
N ILE A 86 0.47 20.75 3.08
CA ILE A 86 0.80 19.41 2.59
C ILE A 86 -0.22 18.36 3.06
N SER A 87 -0.72 18.43 4.31
CA SER A 87 -1.66 17.41 4.79
C SER A 87 -2.92 17.28 3.93
N PRO A 88 -3.62 18.39 3.56
CA PRO A 88 -4.77 18.27 2.66
C PRO A 88 -4.40 17.75 1.26
N ALA A 89 -3.19 18.06 0.76
CA ALA A 89 -2.73 17.54 -0.52
C ALA A 89 -2.53 16.01 -0.48
N VAL A 90 -1.98 15.48 0.62
CA VAL A 90 -1.85 14.04 0.84
C VAL A 90 -3.22 13.37 0.92
N ASP A 91 -4.16 13.98 1.63
CA ASP A 91 -5.53 13.46 1.76
C ASP A 91 -6.26 13.43 0.41
N LEU A 92 -6.09 14.47 -0.42
CA LEU A 92 -6.62 14.51 -1.78
C LEU A 92 -6.00 13.40 -2.65
N LEU A 93 -4.68 13.19 -2.57
CA LEU A 93 -4.01 12.10 -3.28
C LEU A 93 -4.55 10.73 -2.84
N ALA A 94 -4.80 10.51 -1.56
CA ALA A 94 -5.40 9.26 -1.06
C ALA A 94 -6.79 8.97 -1.66
N GLY A 95 -7.54 10.03 -2.02
CA GLY A 95 -8.88 9.96 -2.61
C GLY A 95 -8.91 9.78 -4.14
N ILE A 96 -7.78 9.86 -4.84
CA ILE A 96 -7.73 9.70 -6.31
C ILE A 96 -8.05 8.24 -6.67
N PRO A 97 -8.98 8.01 -7.66
CA PRO A 97 -9.23 6.68 -8.18
C PRO A 97 -7.96 6.01 -8.73
N SER A 98 -7.76 4.73 -8.41
CA SER A 98 -6.55 3.98 -8.79
C SER A 98 -6.28 3.93 -10.30
N ILE A 99 -7.35 3.95 -11.10
CA ILE A 99 -7.23 3.98 -12.56
C ILE A 99 -6.43 5.20 -13.07
N ILE A 100 -6.50 6.34 -12.37
CA ILE A 100 -5.75 7.54 -12.73
C ILE A 100 -4.25 7.31 -12.47
N TYR A 101 -3.89 6.64 -11.36
CA TYR A 101 -2.51 6.25 -11.09
C TYR A 101 -1.97 5.27 -12.14
N GLY A 102 -2.80 4.30 -12.58
CA GLY A 102 -2.45 3.38 -13.66
C GLY A 102 -2.20 4.11 -14.97
N PHE A 103 -3.06 5.05 -15.33
CA PHE A 103 -2.90 5.87 -16.54
C PHE A 103 -1.65 6.76 -16.50
N PHE A 104 -1.40 7.40 -15.36
CA PHE A 104 -0.17 8.15 -15.11
C PHE A 104 1.08 7.26 -15.25
N GLY A 105 1.00 6.05 -14.71
CA GLY A 105 2.05 5.04 -14.82
C GLY A 105 2.36 4.69 -16.27
N MET A 106 1.34 4.51 -17.10
CA MET A 106 1.49 4.18 -18.51
C MET A 106 2.08 5.33 -19.34
N ILE A 107 1.68 6.56 -19.06
CA ILE A 107 2.08 7.72 -19.89
C ILE A 107 3.41 8.30 -19.43
N ILE A 108 3.70 8.31 -18.14
CA ILE A 108 4.87 9.02 -17.59
C ILE A 108 5.91 8.04 -17.05
N ILE A 109 5.52 7.11 -16.17
CA ILE A 109 6.50 6.23 -15.49
C ILE A 109 7.06 5.21 -16.45
N ARG A 110 6.22 4.56 -17.25
CA ARG A 110 6.66 3.55 -18.21
C ARG A 110 7.70 4.08 -19.22
N PRO A 111 7.50 5.21 -19.93
CA PRO A 111 8.50 5.76 -20.83
C PRO A 111 9.80 6.14 -20.12
N PHE A 112 9.71 6.66 -18.92
CA PHE A 112 10.87 6.99 -18.08
C PHE A 112 11.69 5.73 -17.75
N ILE A 113 11.03 4.66 -17.31
CA ILE A 113 11.68 3.38 -17.04
C ILE A 113 12.24 2.76 -18.34
N ALA A 114 11.53 2.86 -19.46
CA ALA A 114 12.01 2.40 -20.76
C ALA A 114 13.35 3.07 -21.16
N GLN A 115 13.46 4.38 -20.96
CA GLN A 115 14.70 5.12 -21.24
C GLN A 115 15.85 4.69 -20.31
N LEU A 116 15.57 4.41 -19.03
CA LEU A 116 16.59 3.99 -18.06
C LEU A 116 17.08 2.55 -18.30
N THR A 117 16.20 1.66 -18.71
CA THR A 117 16.51 0.21 -18.84
C THR A 117 16.83 -0.22 -20.26
N GLY A 118 16.62 0.63 -21.26
CA GLY A 118 16.78 0.31 -22.68
C GLY A 118 15.73 -0.68 -23.21
N GLY A 119 14.67 -0.99 -22.40
CA GLY A 119 13.61 -1.92 -22.76
C GLY A 119 12.28 -1.22 -23.07
N LEU A 120 11.19 -1.99 -23.09
CA LEU A 120 9.83 -1.47 -23.36
C LEU A 120 9.20 -0.72 -22.17
N GLY A 121 9.84 -0.75 -21.00
CA GLY A 121 9.34 -0.13 -19.76
C GLY A 121 8.17 -0.88 -19.12
N PHE A 122 7.79 -2.04 -19.63
CA PHE A 122 6.85 -2.94 -18.96
C PHE A 122 7.62 -3.85 -17.99
N GLY A 123 7.06 -4.09 -16.81
CA GLY A 123 7.63 -5.02 -15.85
C GLY A 123 7.48 -4.59 -14.41
N ALA A 124 8.08 -5.36 -13.50
CA ALA A 124 7.97 -5.17 -12.06
C ALA A 124 8.42 -3.78 -11.59
N LEU A 125 9.46 -3.20 -12.18
CA LEU A 125 9.94 -1.86 -11.80
C LEU A 125 8.88 -0.79 -12.00
N THR A 126 8.23 -0.76 -13.15
CA THR A 126 7.15 0.22 -13.42
C THR A 126 6.00 0.02 -12.45
N ALA A 127 5.60 -1.22 -12.19
CA ALA A 127 4.55 -1.55 -11.23
C ALA A 127 4.94 -1.12 -9.81
N TRP A 128 6.18 -1.30 -9.37
CA TRP A 128 6.68 -0.84 -8.07
C TRP A 128 6.53 0.66 -7.88
N PHE A 129 6.95 1.45 -8.88
CA PHE A 129 6.83 2.91 -8.81
C PHE A 129 5.36 3.36 -8.76
N VAL A 130 4.51 2.82 -9.63
CA VAL A 130 3.08 3.18 -9.69
C VAL A 130 2.39 2.86 -8.37
N LEU A 131 2.55 1.62 -7.89
CA LEU A 131 1.93 1.20 -6.63
C LEU A 131 2.53 1.90 -5.41
N ALA A 132 3.85 2.17 -5.40
CA ALA A 132 4.46 2.93 -4.33
C ALA A 132 3.84 4.33 -4.21
N ILE A 133 3.71 5.06 -5.33
CA ILE A 133 3.07 6.39 -5.35
C ILE A 133 1.62 6.32 -4.85
N MET A 134 0.90 5.26 -5.19
CA MET A 134 -0.50 5.07 -4.80
C MET A 134 -0.66 4.77 -3.30
N ILE A 135 0.25 3.98 -2.69
CA ILE A 135 0.16 3.61 -1.27
C ILE A 135 0.74 4.66 -0.33
N VAL A 136 1.70 5.49 -0.79
CA VAL A 136 2.34 6.54 0.03
C VAL A 136 1.32 7.44 0.73
N PRO A 137 0.31 8.02 0.07
CA PRO A 137 -0.67 8.86 0.75
C PRO A 137 -1.42 8.13 1.86
N THR A 138 -1.85 6.90 1.62
CA THR A 138 -2.55 6.07 2.59
C THR A 138 -1.70 5.80 3.84
N ILE A 139 -0.46 5.36 3.64
CA ILE A 139 0.49 5.12 4.74
C ILE A 139 0.78 6.41 5.48
N THR A 140 0.96 7.52 4.77
CA THR A 140 1.25 8.83 5.38
C THR A 140 0.11 9.29 6.27
N THR A 141 -1.13 9.30 5.79
CA THR A 141 -2.29 9.76 6.56
C THR A 141 -2.49 8.92 7.82
N LEU A 142 -2.49 7.59 7.70
CA LEU A 142 -2.67 6.71 8.85
C LEU A 142 -1.51 6.80 9.85
N THR A 143 -0.27 6.99 9.37
CA THR A 143 0.87 7.21 10.25
C THR A 143 0.78 8.56 10.96
N ILE A 144 0.29 9.63 10.31
CA ILE A 144 0.01 10.93 10.95
C ILE A 144 -0.98 10.74 12.10
N ASP A 145 -2.05 9.99 11.89
CA ASP A 145 -3.06 9.71 12.93
C ASP A 145 -2.45 8.92 14.10
N ALA A 146 -1.63 7.92 13.80
CA ALA A 146 -0.91 7.13 14.80
C ALA A 146 0.04 8.01 15.64
N LEU A 147 0.79 8.92 15.02
CA LEU A 147 1.70 9.84 15.71
C LEU A 147 0.94 10.89 16.53
N ASN A 148 -0.19 11.39 16.04
CA ASN A 148 -1.02 12.36 16.74
C ASN A 148 -1.76 11.74 17.93
N SER A 149 -2.01 10.43 17.96
CA SER A 149 -2.65 9.74 19.07
C SER A 149 -1.79 9.68 20.33
N ILE A 150 -0.47 9.94 20.21
CA ILE A 150 0.45 9.91 21.34
C ILE A 150 0.31 11.18 22.15
N PRO A 151 0.02 11.08 23.47
CA PRO A 151 -0.14 12.22 24.37
C PRO A 151 1.09 13.14 24.37
N MET A 152 0.86 14.45 24.41
CA MET A 152 1.93 15.45 24.42
C MET A 152 2.84 15.31 25.66
N GLY A 153 2.28 14.90 26.81
CA GLY A 153 3.02 14.68 28.04
C GLY A 153 4.18 13.68 27.92
N ILE A 154 4.09 12.71 27.00
CA ILE A 154 5.19 11.76 26.74
C ILE A 154 6.38 12.49 26.10
N ARG A 155 6.11 13.43 25.19
CA ARG A 155 7.14 14.26 24.54
C ARG A 155 7.77 15.23 25.55
N GLU A 156 6.94 15.88 26.35
CA GLU A 156 7.36 16.82 27.40
C GLU A 156 8.24 16.13 28.46
N ALA A 157 7.84 14.93 28.90
CA ALA A 157 8.64 14.14 29.83
C ALA A 157 10.03 13.78 29.26
N SER A 158 10.09 13.43 27.95
CA SER A 158 11.36 13.17 27.29
C SER A 158 12.26 14.41 27.27
N TYR A 159 11.71 15.58 26.95
CA TYR A 159 12.46 16.84 26.96
C TYR A 159 12.91 17.22 28.37
N ALA A 160 12.07 16.99 29.40
CA ALA A 160 12.43 17.26 30.80
C ALA A 160 13.61 16.40 31.27
N MET A 161 13.79 15.20 30.70
CA MET A 161 14.96 14.35 30.92
C MET A 161 16.20 14.76 30.11
N GLY A 162 16.16 15.90 29.43
CA GLY A 162 17.29 16.44 28.64
C GLY A 162 17.45 15.80 27.25
N ALA A 163 16.47 15.06 26.74
CA ALA A 163 16.57 14.48 25.42
C ALA A 163 16.45 15.56 24.33
N THR A 164 17.25 15.42 23.28
CA THR A 164 17.10 16.27 22.08
C THR A 164 15.85 15.90 21.30
N LYS A 165 15.37 16.81 20.43
CA LYS A 165 14.21 16.55 19.56
C LYS A 165 14.35 15.25 18.80
N TRP A 166 15.53 14.98 18.23
CA TRP A 166 15.78 13.78 17.44
C TRP A 166 15.77 12.51 18.29
N GLN A 167 16.31 12.58 19.50
CA GLN A 167 16.24 11.47 20.46
C GLN A 167 14.80 11.18 20.88
N THR A 168 13.99 12.22 21.12
CA THR A 168 12.57 12.06 21.45
C THR A 168 11.81 11.40 20.33
N ILE A 169 11.99 11.83 19.07
CA ILE A 169 11.32 11.21 17.91
C ILE A 169 11.67 9.73 17.80
N TYR A 170 12.97 9.41 17.78
CA TYR A 170 13.45 8.06 17.47
C TYR A 170 13.30 7.08 18.63
N LYS A 171 13.54 7.52 19.88
CA LYS A 171 13.54 6.64 21.06
C LYS A 171 12.22 6.60 21.82
N VAL A 172 11.34 7.58 21.63
CA VAL A 172 10.10 7.71 22.41
C VAL A 172 8.88 7.67 21.50
N VAL A 173 8.77 8.60 20.54
CA VAL A 173 7.57 8.76 19.72
C VAL A 173 7.37 7.60 18.75
N LEU A 174 8.38 7.26 17.96
CA LEU A 174 8.27 6.16 16.99
C LEU A 174 8.01 4.80 17.64
N PRO A 175 8.70 4.40 18.74
CA PRO A 175 8.36 3.18 19.45
C PRO A 175 6.97 3.20 20.07
N ALA A 176 6.52 4.34 20.58
CA ALA A 176 5.17 4.47 21.13
C ALA A 176 4.08 4.36 20.04
N ALA A 177 4.34 4.88 18.83
CA ALA A 177 3.44 4.80 17.68
C ALA A 177 3.54 3.47 16.91
N LYS A 178 4.42 2.55 17.28
CA LYS A 178 4.79 1.37 16.48
C LYS A 178 3.57 0.57 15.99
N LEU A 179 2.60 0.31 16.84
CA LEU A 179 1.40 -0.46 16.46
C LEU A 179 0.60 0.26 15.39
N GLY A 180 0.34 1.56 15.54
CA GLY A 180 -0.39 2.33 14.53
C GLY A 180 0.39 2.48 13.21
N ILE A 181 1.73 2.53 13.27
CA ILE A 181 2.57 2.52 12.06
C ILE A 181 2.47 1.16 11.35
N VAL A 182 2.49 0.06 12.09
CA VAL A 182 2.30 -1.29 11.52
C VAL A 182 0.92 -1.41 10.88
N ASP A 183 -0.13 -0.91 11.54
CA ASP A 183 -1.49 -0.90 10.98
C ASP A 183 -1.56 -0.10 9.67
N ALA A 184 -0.90 1.05 9.60
CA ALA A 184 -0.80 1.86 8.39
C ALA A 184 -0.11 1.09 7.24
N ILE A 185 0.96 0.36 7.54
CA ILE A 185 1.70 -0.48 6.57
C ILE A 185 0.83 -1.64 6.09
N VAL A 186 0.14 -2.34 6.99
CA VAL A 186 -0.76 -3.46 6.66
C VAL A 186 -1.91 -2.99 5.77
N LEU A 187 -2.51 -1.83 6.06
CA LEU A 187 -3.56 -1.26 5.22
C LEU A 187 -3.03 -0.82 3.85
N GLY A 188 -1.82 -0.22 3.79
CA GLY A 188 -1.13 0.09 2.54
C GLY A 188 -0.83 -1.18 1.72
N MET A 189 -0.39 -2.25 2.37
CA MET A 189 -0.16 -3.56 1.75
C MET A 189 -1.47 -4.14 1.19
N GLY A 190 -2.55 -4.11 1.97
CA GLY A 190 -3.87 -4.58 1.52
C GLY A 190 -4.35 -3.83 0.28
N ARG A 191 -4.10 -2.52 0.20
CA ARG A 191 -4.39 -1.72 -0.99
C ARG A 191 -3.53 -2.14 -2.19
N ALA A 192 -2.23 -2.35 -2.00
CA ALA A 192 -1.33 -2.79 -3.06
C ALA A 192 -1.72 -4.18 -3.61
N ILE A 193 -2.00 -5.15 -2.73
CA ILE A 193 -2.44 -6.49 -3.15
C ILE A 193 -3.78 -6.42 -3.89
N GLY A 194 -4.74 -5.64 -3.39
CA GLY A 194 -6.05 -5.50 -4.02
C GLY A 194 -6.00 -4.88 -5.42
N GLU A 195 -4.97 -4.10 -5.72
CA GLU A 195 -4.79 -3.50 -7.04
C GLU A 195 -4.09 -4.45 -8.03
N THR A 196 -3.30 -5.40 -7.54
CA THR A 196 -2.57 -6.35 -8.41
C THR A 196 -3.44 -7.54 -8.85
N MET A 197 -4.64 -7.69 -8.28
CA MET A 197 -5.63 -8.69 -8.65
C MET A 197 -6.76 -8.02 -9.45
#